data_2a22dd8991c3c94e1b31036d477c89b9
#
_entry.id   2a22dd8991c3c94e1b31036d477c89b9
#
_cell.length_a   1.000
_cell.length_b   1.000
_cell.length_c   1.000
_cell.angle_alpha   90.00
_cell.angle_beta   90.00
_cell.angle_gamma   90.00
#
_symmetry.space_group_name_H-M   'P 1'
#
loop_
_entity.id
_entity.type
_entity.pdbx_description
1 polymer ?
#
loop_
_entity_poly.entity_id
_entity_poly.type
_entity_poly.pdbx_seq_one_letter_code
_entity_poly.pdbx_strand_id
1 'polypeptide(L)'
;MKDKFILLILTMKNYYLAIDIGASSGRHIVGREEDGKIITEEVFRFPNGTKTQCGHLVWDIDSLFKNVKLGIKRALSKYPKICSLAIDTWAVDYVIMNGDRPFMPCLSYRDWRTEAVIGEVHSIVPFEKLYEKTGIQFQPFNTIYQLYEDKKRGRLYAATDFLMIPEYLTYLLTGVIKKEYTNATTTGLLNAQTGDWDWDIIEALGFPREMFGKLYAPSESAGMLKPEIAAEVGGQIEVVLCASHDTASAVEGIYMQGNQPYISSGTWSLLGIKSPVSHTDENSRAGNWSNEGGVGYVRYQKNIMGMWVVNRLKEELCPQKDFAQIVREAENSDFDDITDINAPAFLSPESMKAAFDNAFAGKNKKPHKESDYFKCVYLSLAASYAKALKELEENTGIKAEELYIVGGGAKNKFLNKLTEDFCGVKVVALPIEATAIGNLKIQIERGKA
;
A
#
# COMPACT_ATOMS: atom_id res chain seq x y z
N MET A 1 37.71 -8.64 33.84
CA MET A 1 36.42 -7.96 34.00
C MET A 1 36.13 -6.98 32.85
N LYS A 2 37.10 -6.16 32.41
CA LYS A 2 36.90 -5.23 31.26
C LYS A 2 36.58 -5.94 29.97
N ASP A 3 37.25 -7.06 29.66
CA ASP A 3 37.03 -7.81 28.39
C ASP A 3 35.66 -8.50 28.33
N LYS A 4 35.12 -8.96 29.46
CA LYS A 4 33.74 -9.47 29.53
C LYS A 4 32.70 -8.38 29.38
N PHE A 5 32.98 -7.15 29.81
CA PHE A 5 32.09 -6.00 29.64
C PHE A 5 32.09 -5.47 28.21
N ILE A 6 33.26 -5.46 27.54
CA ILE A 6 33.40 -5.11 26.12
C ILE A 6 32.72 -6.18 25.25
N LEU A 7 32.88 -7.46 25.55
CA LEU A 7 32.20 -8.55 24.84
C LEU A 7 30.67 -8.53 25.05
N LEU A 8 30.20 -8.08 26.22
CA LEU A 8 28.75 -7.92 26.50
C LEU A 8 28.12 -6.73 25.75
N ILE A 9 28.90 -5.66 25.53
CA ILE A 9 28.46 -4.49 24.72
C ILE A 9 28.43 -4.83 23.23
N LEU A 10 29.36 -5.67 22.75
CA LEU A 10 29.42 -6.14 21.36
C LEU A 10 28.34 -7.17 20.99
N THR A 11 27.58 -7.69 21.96
CA THR A 11 26.49 -8.67 21.73
C THR A 11 25.07 -8.11 21.96
N MET A 12 24.92 -6.82 22.19
CA MET A 12 23.58 -6.23 22.31
C MET A 12 22.94 -6.11 20.93
N LYS A 13 22.06 -7.05 20.61
CA LYS A 13 21.28 -7.03 19.37
C LYS A 13 20.38 -5.79 19.38
N ASN A 14 20.46 -5.00 18.32
CA ASN A 14 19.55 -3.88 18.09
C ASN A 14 18.21 -4.41 17.57
N TYR A 15 17.12 -4.03 18.21
CA TYR A 15 15.77 -4.36 17.80
C TYR A 15 15.06 -3.11 17.27
N TYR A 16 14.20 -3.29 16.29
CA TYR A 16 13.41 -2.26 15.66
C TYR A 16 11.96 -2.74 15.59
N LEU A 17 11.01 -1.81 15.60
CA LEU A 17 9.58 -2.14 15.59
C LEU A 17 8.92 -1.56 14.33
N ALA A 18 8.42 -2.43 13.46
CA ALA A 18 7.53 -2.05 12.38
C ALA A 18 6.08 -2.17 12.84
N ILE A 19 5.28 -1.13 12.58
CA ILE A 19 3.83 -1.10 12.79
C ILE A 19 3.19 -0.97 11.40
N ASP A 20 2.74 -2.11 10.86
CA ASP A 20 2.15 -2.25 9.53
C ASP A 20 0.63 -2.36 9.67
N ILE A 21 -0.10 -1.35 9.18
CA ILE A 21 -1.55 -1.25 9.30
C ILE A 21 -2.19 -1.20 7.92
N GLY A 22 -2.71 -2.33 7.47
CA GLY A 22 -3.54 -2.39 6.27
C GLY A 22 -5.01 -2.08 6.54
N ALA A 23 -5.81 -2.01 5.48
CA ALA A 23 -7.24 -1.68 5.56
C ALA A 23 -8.11 -2.71 6.32
N SER A 24 -7.62 -3.92 6.58
CA SER A 24 -8.36 -5.00 7.25
C SER A 24 -7.72 -5.49 8.55
N SER A 25 -6.45 -5.24 8.77
CA SER A 25 -5.72 -5.65 9.98
C SER A 25 -4.46 -4.84 10.17
N GLY A 26 -4.00 -4.71 11.43
CA GLY A 26 -2.70 -4.14 11.75
C GLY A 26 -1.82 -5.14 12.50
N ARG A 27 -0.51 -4.98 12.36
CA ARG A 27 0.51 -5.86 12.95
C ARG A 27 1.64 -5.05 13.56
N HIS A 28 2.22 -5.57 14.63
CA HIS A 28 3.46 -5.08 15.22
C HIS A 28 4.50 -6.19 15.07
N ILE A 29 5.58 -5.87 14.38
CA ILE A 29 6.63 -6.82 14.03
C ILE A 29 7.96 -6.28 14.53
N VAL A 30 8.56 -6.99 15.47
CA VAL A 30 9.93 -6.69 15.91
C VAL A 30 10.90 -7.35 14.96
N GLY A 31 11.92 -6.60 14.55
CA GLY A 31 12.97 -7.11 13.67
C GLY A 31 14.36 -6.73 14.14
N ARG A 32 15.32 -7.52 13.68
CA ARG A 32 16.77 -7.27 13.80
C ARG A 32 17.50 -7.79 12.59
N GLU A 33 18.68 -7.28 12.36
CA GLU A 33 19.59 -7.89 11.38
C GLU A 33 20.42 -8.97 12.03
N GLU A 34 20.58 -10.08 11.33
CA GLU A 34 21.43 -11.21 11.70
C GLU A 34 21.98 -11.84 10.42
N ASP A 35 23.31 -11.88 10.29
CA ASP A 35 24.02 -12.41 9.11
C ASP A 35 23.53 -11.84 7.76
N GLY A 36 23.27 -10.52 7.72
CA GLY A 36 22.80 -9.81 6.53
C GLY A 36 21.33 -10.05 6.18
N LYS A 37 20.56 -10.70 7.07
CA LYS A 37 19.14 -10.95 6.90
C LYS A 37 18.33 -10.29 8.00
N ILE A 38 17.14 -9.79 7.67
CA ILE A 38 16.20 -9.28 8.65
C ILE A 38 15.39 -10.44 9.19
N ILE A 39 15.57 -10.72 10.48
CA ILE A 39 14.80 -11.72 11.23
C ILE A 39 13.66 -11.00 11.93
N THR A 40 12.44 -11.49 11.74
CA THR A 40 11.21 -10.84 12.21
C THR A 40 10.44 -11.72 13.18
N GLU A 41 9.71 -11.07 14.10
CA GLU A 41 8.74 -11.71 14.97
C GLU A 41 7.50 -10.82 15.10
N GLU A 42 6.32 -11.37 14.78
CA GLU A 42 5.04 -10.71 15.05
C GLU A 42 4.74 -10.80 16.56
N VAL A 43 4.61 -9.64 17.20
CA VAL A 43 4.35 -9.55 18.65
C VAL A 43 2.91 -9.16 18.96
N PHE A 44 2.19 -8.57 18.01
CA PHE A 44 0.79 -8.21 18.16
C PHE A 44 0.10 -8.07 16.80
N ARG A 45 -1.18 -8.50 16.76
CA ARG A 45 -2.08 -8.33 15.61
C ARG A 45 -3.44 -7.88 16.10
N PHE A 46 -4.10 -7.04 15.30
CA PHE A 46 -5.46 -6.55 15.58
C PHE A 46 -6.27 -6.40 14.28
N PRO A 47 -7.59 -6.53 14.33
CA PRO A 47 -8.46 -6.25 13.18
C PRO A 47 -8.55 -4.74 12.95
N ASN A 48 -8.68 -4.36 11.68
CA ASN A 48 -8.98 -3.01 11.23
C ASN A 48 -10.17 -3.03 10.28
N GLY A 49 -10.85 -1.90 10.13
CA GLY A 49 -11.98 -1.77 9.22
C GLY A 49 -12.70 -0.45 9.37
N THR A 50 -13.61 -0.19 8.44
CA THR A 50 -14.48 0.98 8.48
C THR A 50 -15.74 0.70 9.27
N LYS A 51 -16.34 1.76 9.82
CA LYS A 51 -17.69 1.76 10.40
C LYS A 51 -18.56 2.81 9.71
N THR A 52 -19.86 2.62 9.75
CA THR A 52 -20.80 3.63 9.23
C THR A 52 -21.11 4.64 10.33
N GLN A 53 -20.96 5.93 10.03
CA GLN A 53 -21.31 7.05 10.90
C GLN A 53 -21.99 8.15 10.09
N CYS A 54 -23.21 8.53 10.45
CA CYS A 54 -23.99 9.55 9.74
C CYS A 54 -24.11 9.33 8.22
N GLY A 55 -24.21 8.06 7.77
CA GLY A 55 -24.34 7.70 6.36
C GLY A 55 -23.00 7.62 5.60
N HIS A 56 -21.88 7.86 6.25
CA HIS A 56 -20.53 7.78 5.67
C HIS A 56 -19.71 6.64 6.24
N LEU A 57 -18.79 6.12 5.44
CA LEU A 57 -17.77 5.16 5.91
C LEU A 57 -16.60 5.92 6.53
N VAL A 58 -16.27 5.58 7.77
CA VAL A 58 -15.24 6.27 8.55
C VAL A 58 -14.24 5.26 9.16
N TRP A 59 -13.01 5.71 9.41
CA TRP A 59 -12.03 4.98 10.18
C TRP A 59 -12.18 5.27 11.67
N ASP A 60 -12.02 4.23 12.51
CA ASP A 60 -12.01 4.36 13.96
C ASP A 60 -10.58 4.67 14.46
N ILE A 61 -10.19 5.93 14.33
CA ILE A 61 -8.83 6.39 14.65
C ILE A 61 -8.48 6.16 16.13
N ASP A 62 -9.45 6.32 17.03
CA ASP A 62 -9.24 6.10 18.48
C ASP A 62 -8.90 4.62 18.75
N SER A 63 -9.63 3.71 18.10
CA SER A 63 -9.35 2.28 18.18
C SER A 63 -8.00 1.92 17.56
N LEU A 64 -7.65 2.51 16.41
CA LEU A 64 -6.33 2.35 15.78
C LEU A 64 -5.22 2.78 16.74
N PHE A 65 -5.30 3.99 17.29
CA PHE A 65 -4.26 4.52 18.17
C PHE A 65 -4.13 3.72 19.47
N LYS A 66 -5.26 3.26 20.03
CA LYS A 66 -5.27 2.34 21.18
C LYS A 66 -4.50 1.04 20.87
N ASN A 67 -4.72 0.45 19.70
CA ASN A 67 -4.03 -0.77 19.29
C ASN A 67 -2.54 -0.52 18.99
N VAL A 68 -2.18 0.64 18.41
CA VAL A 68 -0.78 1.05 18.22
C VAL A 68 -0.06 1.06 19.57
N LYS A 69 -0.60 1.74 20.58
CA LYS A 69 0.00 1.79 21.92
C LYS A 69 0.08 0.42 22.60
N LEU A 70 -0.97 -0.40 22.47
CA LEU A 70 -0.99 -1.75 23.03
C LEU A 70 0.10 -2.64 22.42
N GLY A 71 0.29 -2.57 21.10
CA GLY A 71 1.33 -3.31 20.41
C GLY A 71 2.73 -2.86 20.78
N ILE A 72 2.98 -1.53 20.92
CA ILE A 72 4.26 -0.98 21.42
C ILE A 72 4.54 -1.51 22.83
N LYS A 73 3.55 -1.47 23.72
CA LYS A 73 3.68 -2.01 25.09
C LYS A 73 4.05 -3.49 25.10
N ARG A 74 3.41 -4.30 24.25
CA ARG A 74 3.74 -5.74 24.10
C ARG A 74 5.15 -5.95 23.57
N ALA A 75 5.56 -5.17 22.57
CA ALA A 75 6.91 -5.21 22.04
C ALA A 75 7.95 -4.91 23.10
N LEU A 76 7.79 -3.80 23.87
CA LEU A 76 8.70 -3.43 24.93
C LEU A 76 8.76 -4.41 26.10
N SER A 77 7.63 -5.07 26.44
CA SER A 77 7.62 -6.10 27.48
C SER A 77 8.50 -7.30 27.13
N LYS A 78 8.65 -7.61 25.85
CA LYS A 78 9.48 -8.71 25.35
C LYS A 78 10.89 -8.26 24.95
N TYR A 79 10.98 -7.06 24.38
CA TYR A 79 12.22 -6.45 23.86
C TYR A 79 12.43 -5.08 24.50
N PRO A 80 12.99 -5.00 25.74
CA PRO A 80 13.07 -3.73 26.47
C PRO A 80 13.94 -2.64 25.82
N LYS A 81 14.74 -3.02 24.80
CA LYS A 81 15.65 -2.11 24.07
C LYS A 81 15.31 -2.11 22.60
N ILE A 82 14.21 -1.48 22.23
CA ILE A 82 13.86 -1.15 20.86
C ILE A 82 14.48 0.19 20.50
N CYS A 83 15.32 0.22 19.45
CA CYS A 83 16.04 1.41 19.00
C CYS A 83 15.10 2.46 18.42
N SER A 84 14.22 2.02 17.52
CA SER A 84 13.21 2.89 16.92
C SER A 84 11.96 2.12 16.55
N LEU A 85 10.88 2.86 16.26
CA LEU A 85 9.68 2.36 15.63
C LEU A 85 9.32 3.20 14.39
N ALA A 86 8.62 2.60 13.45
CA ALA A 86 8.05 3.30 12.31
C ALA A 86 6.67 2.73 11.96
N ILE A 87 5.81 3.60 11.40
CA ILE A 87 4.42 3.25 11.06
C ILE A 87 4.24 3.39 9.55
N ASP A 88 3.76 2.35 8.90
CA ASP A 88 3.20 2.41 7.56
C ASP A 88 1.73 2.01 7.57
N THR A 89 0.96 2.58 6.65
CA THR A 89 -0.47 2.30 6.49
C THR A 89 -0.86 2.28 5.02
N TRP A 90 -2.16 2.04 4.76
CA TRP A 90 -2.76 2.35 3.46
C TRP A 90 -2.63 3.85 3.14
N ALA A 91 -2.68 4.18 1.86
CA ALA A 91 -2.57 5.55 1.37
C ALA A 91 -3.92 6.28 1.23
N VAL A 92 -3.89 7.46 0.69
CA VAL A 92 -4.95 8.36 0.25
C VAL A 92 -5.84 8.97 1.31
N ASP A 93 -5.98 8.36 2.49
CA ASP A 93 -6.80 8.85 3.58
C ASP A 93 -6.00 9.72 4.57
N TYR A 94 -6.69 10.67 5.18
CA TYR A 94 -6.07 11.67 6.03
C TYR A 94 -7.01 12.16 7.14
N VAL A 95 -6.42 12.86 8.11
CA VAL A 95 -7.12 13.63 9.14
C VAL A 95 -6.85 15.10 8.90
N ILE A 96 -7.91 15.91 8.77
CA ILE A 96 -7.82 17.38 8.69
C ILE A 96 -7.48 17.92 10.07
N MET A 97 -6.56 18.90 10.15
CA MET A 97 -6.14 19.54 11.40
C MET A 97 -6.52 21.02 11.42
N ASN A 98 -6.92 21.49 12.58
CA ASN A 98 -7.05 22.92 12.90
C ASN A 98 -6.13 23.20 14.11
N GLY A 99 -4.90 23.64 13.86
CA GLY A 99 -3.85 23.62 14.85
C GLY A 99 -3.56 22.21 15.37
N ASP A 100 -3.70 22.02 16.68
CA ASP A 100 -3.54 20.74 17.36
C ASP A 100 -4.83 19.87 17.40
N ARG A 101 -5.93 20.37 16.86
CA ARG A 101 -7.27 19.72 16.92
C ARG A 101 -7.61 19.02 15.62
N PRO A 102 -7.87 17.69 15.65
CA PRO A 102 -8.36 16.99 14.50
C PRO A 102 -9.81 17.32 14.19
N PHE A 103 -10.15 17.43 12.91
CA PHE A 103 -11.52 17.57 12.44
C PHE A 103 -12.11 16.19 12.12
N MET A 104 -12.80 15.62 13.07
CA MET A 104 -13.40 14.30 12.94
C MET A 104 -14.81 14.33 12.30
N PRO A 105 -15.32 13.22 11.76
CA PRO A 105 -14.68 11.92 11.64
C PRO A 105 -13.65 11.86 10.49
N CYS A 106 -12.71 10.93 10.59
CA CYS A 106 -11.82 10.56 9.48
C CYS A 106 -12.60 9.72 8.48
N LEU A 107 -12.85 10.28 7.29
CA LEU A 107 -13.61 9.62 6.23
C LEU A 107 -12.72 8.61 5.49
N SER A 108 -13.30 7.48 5.08
CA SER A 108 -12.59 6.45 4.35
C SER A 108 -12.60 6.69 2.84
N TYR A 109 -11.54 6.27 2.15
CA TYR A 109 -11.48 6.23 0.70
C TYR A 109 -12.57 5.34 0.05
N ARG A 110 -13.16 4.44 0.83
CA ARG A 110 -14.28 3.58 0.39
C ARG A 110 -15.65 4.27 0.45
N ASP A 111 -15.67 5.51 0.95
CA ASP A 111 -16.90 6.31 0.97
C ASP A 111 -17.22 6.85 -0.43
N TRP A 112 -18.50 6.84 -0.79
CA TRP A 112 -18.98 7.23 -2.12
C TRP A 112 -18.89 8.74 -2.41
N ARG A 113 -18.53 9.57 -1.41
CA ARG A 113 -18.62 11.04 -1.46
C ARG A 113 -17.88 11.71 -2.61
N THR A 114 -16.81 11.09 -3.10
CA THR A 114 -15.93 11.67 -4.11
C THR A 114 -16.50 11.62 -5.53
N GLU A 115 -17.40 10.69 -5.83
CA GLU A 115 -17.94 10.49 -7.18
C GLU A 115 -18.55 11.75 -7.78
N ALA A 116 -19.26 12.54 -6.96
CA ALA A 116 -19.95 13.75 -7.39
C ALA A 116 -18.99 14.92 -7.75
N VAL A 117 -17.74 14.89 -7.31
CA VAL A 117 -16.81 16.02 -7.48
C VAL A 117 -15.73 15.79 -8.56
N ILE A 118 -15.56 14.56 -9.04
CA ILE A 118 -14.55 14.22 -10.04
C ILE A 118 -14.68 15.09 -11.30
N GLY A 119 -15.91 15.19 -11.84
CA GLY A 119 -16.18 16.01 -13.02
C GLY A 119 -15.88 17.50 -12.81
N GLU A 120 -16.12 18.01 -11.61
CA GLU A 120 -15.82 19.41 -11.27
C GLU A 120 -14.31 19.65 -11.21
N VAL A 121 -13.56 18.75 -10.54
CA VAL A 121 -12.09 18.82 -10.50
C VAL A 121 -11.53 18.79 -11.92
N HIS A 122 -12.00 17.89 -12.78
CA HIS A 122 -11.53 17.78 -14.16
C HIS A 122 -11.96 18.96 -15.03
N SER A 123 -13.03 19.70 -14.68
CA SER A 123 -13.39 20.92 -15.37
C SER A 123 -12.46 22.11 -15.04
N ILE A 124 -11.82 22.08 -13.88
CA ILE A 124 -10.84 23.09 -13.42
C ILE A 124 -9.44 22.71 -13.92
N VAL A 125 -9.03 21.45 -13.68
CA VAL A 125 -7.76 20.91 -14.16
C VAL A 125 -8.06 19.60 -14.89
N PRO A 126 -8.04 19.57 -16.23
CA PRO A 126 -8.30 18.35 -17.02
C PRO A 126 -7.39 17.19 -16.60
N PHE A 127 -7.93 15.96 -16.61
CA PHE A 127 -7.19 14.79 -16.13
C PHE A 127 -5.85 14.59 -16.87
N GLU A 128 -5.79 14.89 -18.16
CA GLU A 128 -4.55 14.85 -18.93
C GLU A 128 -3.46 15.74 -18.30
N LYS A 129 -3.84 16.94 -17.83
CA LYS A 129 -2.93 17.88 -17.18
C LYS A 129 -2.57 17.44 -15.76
N LEU A 130 -3.54 16.88 -15.02
CA LEU A 130 -3.24 16.28 -13.73
C LEU A 130 -2.21 15.17 -13.88
N TYR A 131 -2.41 14.27 -14.84
CA TYR A 131 -1.51 13.15 -15.06
C TYR A 131 -0.14 13.61 -15.56
N GLU A 132 -0.06 14.53 -16.52
CA GLU A 132 1.19 15.11 -17.01
C GLU A 132 2.05 15.66 -15.86
N LYS A 133 1.41 16.35 -14.90
CA LYS A 133 2.10 16.96 -13.75
C LYS A 133 2.42 15.97 -12.64
N THR A 134 1.49 15.09 -12.29
CA THR A 134 1.61 14.25 -11.10
C THR A 134 1.98 12.80 -11.39
N GLY A 135 1.68 12.32 -12.59
CA GLY A 135 1.88 10.94 -12.98
C GLY A 135 1.03 9.93 -12.20
N ILE A 136 0.02 10.38 -11.45
CA ILE A 136 -0.79 9.51 -10.61
C ILE A 136 -1.99 8.96 -11.38
N GLN A 137 -2.15 7.64 -11.35
CA GLN A 137 -3.28 6.94 -11.95
C GLN A 137 -4.63 7.49 -11.48
N PHE A 138 -5.63 7.43 -12.35
CA PHE A 138 -6.99 7.76 -11.96
C PHE A 138 -7.56 6.70 -11.03
N GLN A 139 -7.98 7.15 -9.85
CA GLN A 139 -8.85 6.40 -8.94
C GLN A 139 -9.87 7.38 -8.34
N PRO A 140 -11.16 7.02 -8.26
CA PRO A 140 -12.19 7.95 -7.78
C PRO A 140 -11.96 8.39 -6.32
N PHE A 141 -11.15 7.66 -5.58
CA PHE A 141 -10.84 7.89 -4.18
C PHE A 141 -9.50 8.61 -3.94
N ASN A 142 -8.78 9.07 -4.96
CA ASN A 142 -7.53 9.81 -4.75
C ASN A 142 -7.74 11.03 -3.85
N THR A 143 -6.75 11.36 -3.04
CA THR A 143 -6.81 12.43 -2.03
C THR A 143 -7.23 13.78 -2.61
N ILE A 144 -6.82 14.09 -3.85
CA ILE A 144 -7.22 15.31 -4.55
C ILE A 144 -8.75 15.48 -4.62
N TYR A 145 -9.50 14.39 -4.91
CA TYR A 145 -10.96 14.41 -4.97
C TYR A 145 -11.58 14.46 -3.56
N GLN A 146 -10.96 13.77 -2.61
CA GLN A 146 -11.39 13.79 -1.21
C GLN A 146 -11.26 15.19 -0.61
N LEU A 147 -10.11 15.87 -0.79
CA LEU A 147 -9.89 17.24 -0.33
C LEU A 147 -10.84 18.24 -1.02
N TYR A 148 -11.09 18.06 -2.32
CA TYR A 148 -12.01 18.95 -3.05
C TYR A 148 -13.45 18.82 -2.52
N GLU A 149 -13.87 17.60 -2.20
CA GLU A 149 -15.17 17.35 -1.58
C GLU A 149 -15.23 17.94 -0.16
N ASP A 150 -14.20 17.76 0.65
CA ASP A 150 -14.11 18.37 1.98
C ASP A 150 -14.14 19.91 1.91
N LYS A 151 -13.48 20.52 0.90
CA LYS A 151 -13.57 21.96 0.62
C LYS A 151 -15.01 22.38 0.35
N LYS A 152 -15.72 21.67 -0.54
CA LYS A 152 -17.12 21.97 -0.87
C LYS A 152 -18.05 21.92 0.34
N ARG A 153 -17.79 20.99 1.26
CA ARG A 153 -18.52 20.90 2.54
C ARG A 153 -18.08 21.91 3.60
N GLY A 154 -17.13 22.79 3.28
CA GLY A 154 -16.62 23.78 4.21
C GLY A 154 -15.71 23.21 5.31
N ARG A 155 -15.29 21.94 5.22
CA ARG A 155 -14.42 21.30 6.21
C ARG A 155 -13.01 21.88 6.20
N LEU A 156 -12.58 22.52 5.11
CA LEU A 156 -11.26 23.15 5.01
C LEU A 156 -11.24 24.62 5.47
N TYR A 157 -12.36 25.20 5.91
CA TYR A 157 -12.45 26.63 6.26
C TYR A 157 -11.45 27.06 7.35
N ALA A 158 -11.18 26.20 8.32
CA ALA A 158 -10.24 26.47 9.41
C ALA A 158 -9.10 25.43 9.42
N ALA A 159 -8.89 24.74 8.32
CA ALA A 159 -7.84 23.73 8.23
C ALA A 159 -6.48 24.40 8.13
N THR A 160 -5.57 23.99 9.01
CA THR A 160 -4.17 24.43 9.00
C THR A 160 -3.25 23.34 8.44
N ASP A 161 -3.75 22.10 8.38
CA ASP A 161 -2.99 20.96 7.87
C ASP A 161 -3.93 19.79 7.50
N PHE A 162 -3.42 18.81 6.78
CA PHE A 162 -3.98 17.47 6.70
C PHE A 162 -2.83 16.47 6.89
N LEU A 163 -3.06 15.44 7.68
CA LEU A 163 -2.05 14.42 7.96
C LEU A 163 -2.55 13.08 7.42
N MET A 164 -1.76 12.46 6.55
CA MET A 164 -2.03 11.09 6.14
C MET A 164 -2.09 10.19 7.37
N ILE A 165 -2.77 9.06 7.29
CA ILE A 165 -3.00 8.22 8.48
C ILE A 165 -1.71 7.88 9.25
N PRO A 166 -0.60 7.44 8.61
CA PRO A 166 0.63 7.14 9.36
C PRO A 166 1.26 8.40 9.97
N GLU A 167 1.13 9.55 9.31
CA GLU A 167 1.60 10.84 9.83
C GLU A 167 0.80 11.26 11.06
N TYR A 168 -0.52 11.10 11.00
CA TYR A 168 -1.39 11.42 12.13
C TYR A 168 -1.13 10.52 13.35
N LEU A 169 -0.96 9.22 13.14
CA LEU A 169 -0.58 8.29 14.21
C LEU A 169 0.79 8.62 14.79
N THR A 170 1.75 9.00 13.96
CA THR A 170 3.08 9.48 14.38
C THR A 170 2.97 10.77 15.19
N TYR A 171 2.16 11.73 14.74
CA TYR A 171 1.87 12.96 15.49
C TYR A 171 1.24 12.66 16.86
N LEU A 172 0.31 11.74 16.94
CA LEU A 172 -0.28 11.34 18.22
C LEU A 172 0.76 10.76 19.19
N LEU A 173 1.76 10.04 18.68
CA LEU A 173 2.86 9.48 19.48
C LEU A 173 3.88 10.52 19.91
N THR A 174 4.24 11.47 19.04
CA THR A 174 5.41 12.35 19.22
C THR A 174 5.06 13.83 19.45
N GLY A 175 3.90 14.27 18.98
CA GLY A 175 3.54 15.70 18.91
C GLY A 175 4.20 16.45 17.75
N VAL A 176 4.95 15.75 16.87
CA VAL A 176 5.65 16.37 15.75
C VAL A 176 4.90 16.11 14.45
N ILE A 177 4.64 17.17 13.67
CA ILE A 177 4.04 17.07 12.34
C ILE A 177 5.15 16.94 11.31
N LYS A 178 5.13 15.84 10.55
CA LYS A 178 5.98 15.60 9.39
C LYS A 178 5.20 14.88 8.31
N LYS A 179 5.23 15.43 7.08
CA LYS A 179 4.62 14.82 5.90
C LYS A 179 5.65 13.93 5.22
N GLU A 180 5.33 12.65 5.07
CA GLU A 180 6.27 11.69 4.49
C GLU A 180 6.06 11.58 2.97
N TYR A 181 7.17 11.66 2.24
CA TYR A 181 7.19 11.77 0.79
C TYR A 181 6.45 10.64 0.07
N THR A 182 6.68 9.37 0.43
CA THR A 182 6.13 8.24 -0.33
C THR A 182 4.60 8.18 -0.26
N ASN A 183 4.03 8.55 0.89
CA ASN A 183 2.58 8.62 1.06
C ASN A 183 2.01 9.90 0.42
N ALA A 184 2.70 11.03 0.57
CA ALA A 184 2.28 12.29 -0.04
C ALA A 184 2.18 12.20 -1.57
N THR A 185 3.03 11.42 -2.25
CA THR A 185 2.94 11.23 -3.72
C THR A 185 1.62 10.61 -4.16
N THR A 186 0.95 9.80 -3.30
CA THR A 186 -0.33 9.16 -3.64
C THR A 186 -1.50 10.15 -3.72
N THR A 187 -1.31 11.38 -3.24
CA THR A 187 -2.38 12.38 -3.14
C THR A 187 -2.88 12.90 -4.49
N GLY A 188 -2.05 12.77 -5.56
CA GLY A 188 -2.31 13.42 -6.85
C GLY A 188 -2.07 14.94 -6.81
N LEU A 189 -1.26 15.42 -5.87
CA LEU A 189 -0.97 16.85 -5.63
C LEU A 189 0.53 17.18 -5.66
N LEU A 190 1.41 16.18 -5.85
CA LEU A 190 2.83 16.39 -6.04
C LEU A 190 3.17 16.43 -7.52
N ASN A 191 4.11 17.32 -7.89
CA ASN A 191 4.68 17.34 -9.21
C ASN A 191 5.73 16.21 -9.34
N ALA A 192 5.53 15.33 -10.31
CA ALA A 192 6.35 14.14 -10.52
C ALA A 192 7.79 14.46 -10.96
N GLN A 193 8.06 15.67 -11.50
CA GLN A 193 9.38 16.08 -11.94
C GLN A 193 10.20 16.72 -10.81
N THR A 194 9.53 17.51 -9.95
CA THR A 194 10.20 18.21 -8.86
C THR A 194 10.21 17.40 -7.56
N GLY A 195 9.29 16.45 -7.41
CA GLY A 195 9.11 15.68 -6.17
C GLY A 195 8.55 16.51 -5.00
N ASP A 196 7.96 17.67 -5.29
CA ASP A 196 7.36 18.57 -4.31
C ASP A 196 5.92 18.92 -4.71
N TRP A 197 5.18 19.64 -3.86
CA TRP A 197 3.80 20.05 -4.10
C TRP A 197 3.66 20.80 -5.43
N ASP A 198 2.65 20.43 -6.23
CA ASP A 198 2.29 21.18 -7.46
C ASP A 198 1.38 22.34 -7.11
N TRP A 199 1.99 23.52 -6.95
CA TRP A 199 1.28 24.72 -6.53
C TRP A 199 0.24 25.20 -7.55
N ASP A 200 0.43 24.95 -8.85
CA ASP A 200 -0.55 25.30 -9.87
C ASP A 200 -1.85 24.51 -9.69
N ILE A 201 -1.75 23.22 -9.38
CA ILE A 201 -2.94 22.36 -9.09
C ILE A 201 -3.59 22.80 -7.79
N ILE A 202 -2.80 22.99 -6.72
CA ILE A 202 -3.28 23.36 -5.39
C ILE A 202 -4.04 24.68 -5.44
N GLU A 203 -3.49 25.69 -6.09
CA GLU A 203 -4.08 27.02 -6.22
C GLU A 203 -5.30 27.01 -7.16
N ALA A 204 -5.24 26.31 -8.30
CA ALA A 204 -6.38 26.18 -9.20
C ALA A 204 -7.60 25.53 -8.52
N LEU A 205 -7.38 24.53 -7.69
CA LEU A 205 -8.44 23.89 -6.91
C LEU A 205 -8.83 24.70 -5.66
N GLY A 206 -8.10 25.77 -5.35
CA GLY A 206 -8.36 26.68 -4.22
C GLY A 206 -8.22 25.99 -2.87
N PHE A 207 -7.23 25.13 -2.71
CA PHE A 207 -6.89 24.56 -1.42
C PHE A 207 -6.08 25.57 -0.57
N PRO A 208 -6.31 25.62 0.76
CA PRO A 208 -5.50 26.48 1.65
C PRO A 208 -4.02 26.11 1.61
N ARG A 209 -3.16 27.08 1.24
CA ARG A 209 -1.73 26.83 1.02
C ARG A 209 -1.01 26.33 2.29
N GLU A 210 -1.44 26.80 3.43
CA GLU A 210 -0.89 26.42 4.76
C GLU A 210 -1.00 24.93 5.07
N MET A 211 -1.91 24.21 4.43
CA MET A 211 -2.08 22.76 4.64
C MET A 211 -0.94 21.92 4.03
N PHE A 212 -0.14 22.53 3.13
CA PHE A 212 0.88 21.85 2.35
C PHE A 212 2.28 22.17 2.90
N GLY A 213 2.61 21.54 4.03
CA GLY A 213 3.90 21.71 4.69
C GLY A 213 5.07 21.01 3.98
N LYS A 214 6.26 21.18 4.51
CA LYS A 214 7.49 20.55 4.01
C LYS A 214 7.34 19.02 3.97
N LEU A 215 7.85 18.41 2.88
CA LEU A 215 7.98 16.97 2.73
C LEU A 215 9.28 16.47 3.35
N TYR A 216 9.23 15.28 3.93
CA TYR A 216 10.35 14.61 4.57
C TYR A 216 10.59 13.25 3.93
N ALA A 217 11.85 12.87 3.78
CA ALA A 217 12.23 11.57 3.25
C ALA A 217 12.05 10.45 4.29
N PRO A 218 11.86 9.19 3.86
CA PRO A 218 12.07 8.04 4.73
C PRO A 218 13.44 8.10 5.43
N SER A 219 13.56 7.50 6.59
CA SER A 219 14.71 7.50 7.51
C SER A 219 14.86 8.74 8.40
N GLU A 220 14.15 9.83 8.16
CA GLU A 220 14.21 10.99 9.06
C GLU A 220 13.53 10.70 10.41
N SER A 221 14.07 11.32 11.47
CA SER A 221 13.46 11.26 12.81
C SER A 221 12.15 12.03 12.85
N ALA A 222 11.11 11.44 13.38
CA ALA A 222 9.86 12.12 13.73
C ALA A 222 9.79 12.49 15.23
N GLY A 223 10.90 12.31 15.99
CA GLY A 223 11.01 12.64 17.39
C GLY A 223 10.86 11.45 18.32
N MET A 224 10.93 11.73 19.60
CA MET A 224 10.75 10.74 20.66
C MET A 224 9.26 10.62 21.02
N LEU A 225 8.87 9.48 21.59
CA LEU A 225 7.52 9.36 22.18
C LEU A 225 7.28 10.48 23.17
N LYS A 226 6.06 11.03 23.22
CA LYS A 226 5.66 11.96 24.27
C LYS A 226 5.83 11.30 25.65
N PRO A 227 6.18 12.08 26.72
CA PRO A 227 6.41 11.51 28.06
C PRO A 227 5.25 10.66 28.58
N GLU A 228 4.01 11.10 28.36
CA GLU A 228 2.82 10.38 28.77
C GLU A 228 2.63 9.07 27.99
N ILE A 229 2.97 9.04 26.70
CA ILE A 229 2.93 7.83 25.86
C ILE A 229 4.04 6.86 26.32
N ALA A 230 5.26 7.36 26.50
CA ALA A 230 6.38 6.55 26.97
C ALA A 230 6.09 5.89 28.34
N ALA A 231 5.46 6.63 29.26
CA ALA A 231 5.02 6.09 30.55
C ALA A 231 3.94 5.00 30.40
N GLU A 232 2.96 5.20 29.48
CA GLU A 232 1.87 4.24 29.22
C GLU A 232 2.39 2.93 28.62
N VAL A 233 3.32 3.02 27.65
CA VAL A 233 3.83 1.85 26.91
C VAL A 233 5.00 1.16 27.62
N GLY A 234 5.64 1.81 28.59
CA GLY A 234 6.69 1.25 29.44
C GLY A 234 8.12 1.50 28.96
N GLY A 235 8.36 2.51 28.11
CA GLY A 235 9.70 2.88 27.67
C GLY A 235 9.72 3.97 26.62
N GLN A 236 10.89 4.60 26.47
CA GLN A 236 11.12 5.66 25.50
C GLN A 236 11.67 5.06 24.19
N ILE A 237 11.10 5.45 23.07
CA ILE A 237 11.49 4.99 21.72
C ILE A 237 11.51 6.20 20.78
N GLU A 238 12.46 6.23 19.87
CA GLU A 238 12.45 7.15 18.74
C GLU A 238 11.46 6.68 17.67
N VAL A 239 10.66 7.60 17.12
CA VAL A 239 9.82 7.36 15.96
C VAL A 239 10.55 7.85 14.73
N VAL A 240 10.68 6.98 13.72
CA VAL A 240 11.36 7.23 12.45
C VAL A 240 10.36 7.15 11.32
N LEU A 241 10.50 8.00 10.31
CA LEU A 241 9.71 7.88 9.10
C LEU A 241 10.23 6.67 8.29
N CYS A 242 9.34 5.73 7.95
CA CYS A 242 9.62 4.73 6.91
C CYS A 242 9.02 5.18 5.57
N ALA A 243 9.04 4.34 4.55
CA ALA A 243 8.19 4.51 3.38
C ALA A 243 6.74 4.23 3.84
N SER A 244 6.04 5.29 4.25
CA SER A 244 4.84 5.17 5.09
C SER A 244 3.57 4.73 4.35
N HIS A 245 3.60 4.66 3.01
CA HIS A 245 2.64 3.88 2.23
C HIS A 245 3.04 2.39 2.29
N ASP A 246 2.15 1.52 2.76
CA ASP A 246 2.40 0.07 2.93
C ASP A 246 3.00 -0.60 1.69
N THR A 247 2.52 -0.21 0.49
CA THR A 247 3.06 -0.69 -0.78
C THR A 247 4.49 -0.18 -1.04
N ALA A 248 4.82 1.05 -0.63
CA ALA A 248 6.18 1.58 -0.75
C ALA A 248 7.14 0.79 0.15
N SER A 249 6.73 0.53 1.38
CA SER A 249 7.46 -0.36 2.29
C SER A 249 7.57 -1.77 1.72
N ALA A 250 6.50 -2.33 1.15
CA ALA A 250 6.55 -3.67 0.55
C ALA A 250 7.59 -3.77 -0.58
N VAL A 251 7.63 -2.76 -1.46
CA VAL A 251 8.60 -2.72 -2.57
C VAL A 251 10.03 -2.55 -2.05
N GLU A 252 10.22 -1.78 -0.97
CA GLU A 252 11.53 -1.64 -0.33
C GLU A 252 12.02 -2.94 0.33
N GLY A 253 11.07 -3.75 0.82
CA GLY A 253 11.34 -5.08 1.39
C GLY A 253 11.73 -6.16 0.38
N ILE A 254 11.66 -5.89 -0.93
CA ILE A 254 12.03 -6.87 -1.95
C ILE A 254 13.55 -6.85 -2.15
N TYR A 255 14.21 -7.93 -1.76
CA TYR A 255 15.61 -8.16 -2.10
C TYR A 255 15.71 -8.68 -3.54
N MET A 256 15.86 -7.76 -4.50
CA MET A 256 16.03 -8.10 -5.92
C MET A 256 17.47 -7.83 -6.39
N GLN A 257 17.91 -8.59 -7.37
CA GLN A 257 19.16 -8.35 -8.07
C GLN A 257 18.88 -7.48 -9.30
N GLY A 258 19.58 -6.34 -9.38
CA GLY A 258 19.32 -5.38 -10.45
C GLY A 258 17.95 -4.69 -10.33
N ASN A 259 17.55 -4.02 -11.39
CA ASN A 259 16.25 -3.35 -11.48
C ASN A 259 15.27 -4.25 -12.24
N GLN A 260 14.62 -5.15 -11.55
CA GLN A 260 13.66 -6.10 -12.09
C GLN A 260 12.22 -5.71 -11.73
N PRO A 261 11.22 -6.07 -12.54
CA PRO A 261 9.81 -5.86 -12.20
C PRO A 261 9.40 -6.66 -10.98
N TYR A 262 8.38 -6.14 -10.30
CA TYR A 262 7.77 -6.80 -9.16
C TYR A 262 6.23 -6.85 -9.28
N ILE A 263 5.63 -7.80 -8.57
CA ILE A 263 4.20 -7.82 -8.26
C ILE A 263 4.03 -7.86 -6.74
N SER A 264 3.40 -6.84 -6.18
CA SER A 264 2.85 -6.90 -4.83
C SER A 264 1.45 -7.51 -4.90
N SER A 265 1.33 -8.81 -4.61
CA SER A 265 0.12 -9.59 -4.81
C SER A 265 -0.69 -9.71 -3.51
N GLY A 266 -1.73 -8.91 -3.39
CA GLY A 266 -2.69 -8.89 -2.30
C GLY A 266 -4.13 -8.91 -2.80
N THR A 267 -5.02 -8.14 -2.16
CA THR A 267 -6.39 -7.89 -2.64
C THR A 267 -6.36 -7.34 -4.06
N TRP A 268 -5.52 -6.33 -4.29
CA TRP A 268 -5.04 -5.88 -5.60
C TRP A 268 -3.67 -6.49 -5.89
N SER A 269 -3.30 -6.54 -7.15
CA SER A 269 -1.93 -6.83 -7.59
C SER A 269 -1.34 -5.57 -8.19
N LEU A 270 -0.22 -5.09 -7.64
CA LEU A 270 0.50 -3.94 -8.17
C LEU A 270 1.74 -4.45 -8.89
N LEU A 271 1.72 -4.38 -10.23
CA LEU A 271 2.88 -4.70 -11.05
C LEU A 271 3.64 -3.41 -11.35
N GLY A 272 4.94 -3.41 -11.14
CA GLY A 272 5.76 -2.21 -11.36
C GLY A 272 7.26 -2.46 -11.34
N ILE A 273 7.99 -1.35 -11.40
CA ILE A 273 9.45 -1.31 -11.38
C ILE A 273 9.93 -0.13 -10.54
N LYS A 274 11.14 -0.23 -9.98
CA LYS A 274 11.85 0.92 -9.38
C LYS A 274 12.46 1.76 -10.50
N SER A 275 11.81 2.86 -10.86
CA SER A 275 12.29 3.74 -11.92
C SER A 275 13.11 4.91 -11.35
N PRO A 276 14.22 5.32 -11.99
CA PRO A 276 14.94 6.52 -11.59
C PRO A 276 14.23 7.81 -11.99
N VAL A 277 13.23 7.74 -12.88
CA VAL A 277 12.48 8.88 -13.42
C VAL A 277 10.99 8.58 -13.46
N SER A 278 10.17 9.63 -13.46
CA SER A 278 8.73 9.53 -13.66
C SER A 278 8.38 9.41 -15.15
N HIS A 279 7.39 8.58 -15.46
CA HIS A 279 6.82 8.37 -16.80
C HIS A 279 5.41 8.96 -16.83
N THR A 280 5.27 10.19 -17.34
CA THR A 280 4.02 10.95 -17.35
C THR A 280 3.46 11.18 -18.75
N ASP A 281 3.93 10.40 -19.72
CA ASP A 281 3.52 10.46 -21.12
C ASP A 281 2.12 9.88 -21.36
N GLU A 282 1.63 10.03 -22.59
CA GLU A 282 0.30 9.60 -23.01
C GLU A 282 0.10 8.08 -22.89
N ASN A 283 1.12 7.26 -23.18
CA ASN A 283 1.02 5.81 -23.08
C ASN A 283 0.84 5.38 -21.61
N SER A 284 1.61 5.99 -20.73
CA SER A 284 1.52 5.77 -19.29
C SER A 284 0.14 6.18 -18.74
N ARG A 285 -0.38 7.33 -19.21
CA ARG A 285 -1.73 7.81 -18.87
C ARG A 285 -2.81 6.86 -19.38
N ALA A 286 -2.77 6.52 -20.66
CA ALA A 286 -3.76 5.63 -21.30
C ALA A 286 -3.76 4.23 -20.68
N GLY A 287 -2.58 3.73 -20.27
CA GLY A 287 -2.42 2.48 -19.54
C GLY A 287 -2.81 2.55 -18.07
N ASN A 288 -3.17 3.72 -17.55
CA ASN A 288 -3.45 3.98 -16.13
C ASN A 288 -2.30 3.54 -15.20
N TRP A 289 -1.07 3.88 -15.57
CA TRP A 289 0.12 3.68 -14.75
C TRP A 289 0.25 4.79 -13.70
N SER A 290 0.88 4.50 -12.58
CA SER A 290 1.09 5.44 -11.46
C SER A 290 2.56 5.61 -11.17
N ASN A 291 2.97 6.86 -10.89
CA ASN A 291 4.34 7.25 -10.53
C ASN A 291 4.38 7.64 -9.04
N GLU A 292 4.38 6.67 -8.16
CA GLU A 292 4.39 6.92 -6.72
C GLU A 292 5.81 6.88 -6.15
N GLY A 293 6.07 7.63 -5.09
CA GLY A 293 7.38 7.71 -4.47
C GLY A 293 7.82 6.40 -3.81
N GLY A 294 9.10 6.09 -3.96
CA GLY A 294 9.86 5.09 -3.20
C GLY A 294 11.02 5.75 -2.44
N VAL A 295 11.94 4.94 -1.93
CA VAL A 295 13.13 5.42 -1.19
C VAL A 295 14.24 5.76 -2.19
N GLY A 296 14.23 7.01 -2.71
CA GLY A 296 15.18 7.47 -3.72
C GLY A 296 14.89 7.01 -5.15
N TYR A 297 13.69 6.52 -5.43
CA TYR A 297 13.22 6.12 -6.76
C TYR A 297 11.72 6.35 -6.89
N VAL A 298 11.20 6.24 -8.11
CA VAL A 298 9.77 6.24 -8.41
C VAL A 298 9.30 4.79 -8.57
N ARG A 299 8.22 4.43 -7.91
CA ARG A 299 7.48 3.20 -8.17
C ARG A 299 6.59 3.43 -9.39
N TYR A 300 7.09 3.13 -10.58
CA TYR A 300 6.27 3.12 -11.77
C TYR A 300 5.48 1.82 -11.81
N GLN A 301 4.19 1.89 -11.52
CA GLN A 301 3.38 0.70 -11.23
C GLN A 301 1.95 0.85 -11.73
N LYS A 302 1.28 -0.30 -11.88
CA LYS A 302 -0.11 -0.40 -12.34
C LYS A 302 -0.90 -1.29 -11.40
N ASN A 303 -2.09 -0.84 -11.01
CA ASN A 303 -3.06 -1.66 -10.30
C ASN A 303 -3.72 -2.64 -11.27
N ILE A 304 -3.69 -3.90 -10.90
CA ILE A 304 -4.34 -5.01 -11.60
C ILE A 304 -5.24 -5.71 -10.59
N MET A 305 -6.35 -6.27 -11.05
CA MET A 305 -7.17 -7.12 -10.20
C MET A 305 -6.32 -8.21 -9.55
N GLY A 306 -6.57 -8.49 -8.27
CA GLY A 306 -5.77 -9.43 -7.49
C GLY A 306 -6.61 -10.55 -6.88
N MET A 307 -6.20 -10.97 -5.69
CA MET A 307 -6.84 -12.08 -4.96
C MET A 307 -8.26 -11.76 -4.47
N TRP A 308 -8.73 -10.52 -4.61
CA TRP A 308 -10.12 -10.12 -4.35
C TRP A 308 -11.13 -11.04 -5.03
N VAL A 309 -10.93 -11.30 -6.33
CA VAL A 309 -11.84 -12.16 -7.12
C VAL A 309 -11.86 -13.59 -6.58
N VAL A 310 -10.68 -14.12 -6.23
CA VAL A 310 -10.56 -15.47 -5.64
C VAL A 310 -11.31 -15.54 -4.31
N ASN A 311 -11.15 -14.52 -3.46
CA ASN A 311 -11.81 -14.46 -2.15
C ASN A 311 -13.34 -14.41 -2.30
N ARG A 312 -13.84 -13.54 -3.19
CA ARG A 312 -15.29 -13.42 -3.44
C ARG A 312 -15.89 -14.71 -4.01
N LEU A 313 -15.22 -15.33 -4.99
CA LEU A 313 -15.68 -16.64 -5.52
C LEU A 313 -15.67 -17.72 -4.44
N LYS A 314 -14.64 -17.74 -3.58
CA LYS A 314 -14.58 -18.69 -2.46
C LYS A 314 -15.77 -18.51 -1.50
N GLU A 315 -16.08 -17.26 -1.12
CA GLU A 315 -17.23 -16.95 -0.26
C GLU A 315 -18.56 -17.41 -0.85
N GLU A 316 -18.74 -17.27 -2.17
CA GLU A 316 -19.97 -17.64 -2.87
C GLU A 316 -20.08 -19.15 -3.16
N LEU A 317 -19.00 -19.77 -3.64
CA LEU A 317 -19.07 -21.14 -4.19
C LEU A 317 -18.67 -22.20 -3.19
N CYS A 318 -17.68 -21.92 -2.35
CA CYS A 318 -17.10 -22.96 -1.48
C CYS A 318 -16.48 -22.39 -0.16
N PRO A 319 -17.28 -21.70 0.67
CA PRO A 319 -16.78 -21.06 1.89
C PRO A 319 -16.07 -22.02 2.85
N GLN A 320 -16.41 -23.32 2.80
CA GLN A 320 -15.86 -24.38 3.65
C GLN A 320 -14.48 -24.89 3.18
N LYS A 321 -14.07 -24.64 1.91
CA LYS A 321 -12.79 -25.09 1.37
C LYS A 321 -11.65 -24.18 1.81
N ASP A 322 -10.49 -24.72 2.08
CA ASP A 322 -9.27 -23.93 2.23
C ASP A 322 -8.66 -23.57 0.85
N PHE A 323 -7.78 -22.57 0.84
CA PHE A 323 -7.15 -22.12 -0.42
C PHE A 323 -6.27 -23.19 -1.07
N ALA A 324 -5.63 -24.05 -0.28
CA ALA A 324 -4.80 -25.12 -0.82
C ALA A 324 -5.63 -26.17 -1.58
N GLN A 325 -6.83 -26.48 -1.08
CA GLN A 325 -7.78 -27.35 -1.77
C GLN A 325 -8.27 -26.71 -3.07
N ILE A 326 -8.67 -25.42 -3.03
CA ILE A 326 -9.13 -24.67 -4.22
C ILE A 326 -8.06 -24.67 -5.31
N VAL A 327 -6.81 -24.39 -4.94
CA VAL A 327 -5.68 -24.38 -5.89
C VAL A 327 -5.48 -25.75 -6.52
N ARG A 328 -5.48 -26.84 -5.74
CA ARG A 328 -5.33 -28.22 -6.29
C ARG A 328 -6.48 -28.58 -7.25
N GLU A 329 -7.71 -28.24 -6.91
CA GLU A 329 -8.87 -28.50 -7.77
C GLU A 329 -8.81 -27.67 -9.05
N ALA A 330 -8.42 -26.40 -8.98
CA ALA A 330 -8.24 -25.55 -10.15
C ALA A 330 -7.11 -26.05 -11.06
N GLU A 331 -6.00 -26.50 -10.49
CA GLU A 331 -4.87 -27.05 -11.25
C GLU A 331 -5.30 -28.26 -12.09
N ASN A 332 -6.17 -29.13 -11.56
CA ASN A 332 -6.69 -30.33 -12.20
C ASN A 332 -7.92 -30.06 -13.11
N SER A 333 -8.39 -28.83 -13.26
CA SER A 333 -9.47 -28.49 -14.19
C SER A 333 -8.94 -28.41 -15.62
N ASP A 334 -9.74 -28.95 -16.57
CA ASP A 334 -9.49 -28.88 -18.02
C ASP A 334 -9.96 -27.55 -18.64
N PHE A 335 -10.44 -26.61 -17.82
CA PHE A 335 -10.86 -25.28 -18.28
C PHE A 335 -9.64 -24.46 -18.67
N ASP A 336 -9.63 -23.87 -19.88
CA ASP A 336 -8.46 -23.17 -20.44
C ASP A 336 -8.77 -21.80 -21.04
N ASP A 337 -10.03 -21.31 -20.90
CA ASP A 337 -10.42 -20.00 -21.43
C ASP A 337 -10.23 -18.89 -20.39
N ILE A 338 -10.07 -17.65 -20.87
CA ILE A 338 -9.82 -16.45 -20.06
C ILE A 338 -10.87 -15.37 -20.28
N THR A 339 -10.94 -14.43 -19.35
CA THR A 339 -11.72 -13.19 -19.47
C THR A 339 -10.88 -11.99 -19.06
N ASP A 340 -11.28 -10.78 -19.45
CA ASP A 340 -10.67 -9.56 -18.94
C ASP A 340 -11.09 -9.35 -17.47
N ILE A 341 -10.22 -9.80 -16.57
CA ILE A 341 -10.46 -9.75 -15.13
C ILE A 341 -10.45 -8.30 -14.58
N ASN A 342 -9.92 -7.33 -15.34
CA ASN A 342 -9.91 -5.91 -14.96
C ASN A 342 -11.15 -5.16 -15.46
N ALA A 343 -12.07 -5.83 -16.17
CA ALA A 343 -13.31 -5.20 -16.60
C ALA A 343 -14.15 -4.70 -15.42
N PRO A 344 -14.87 -3.58 -15.56
CA PRO A 344 -15.68 -2.99 -14.48
C PRO A 344 -16.64 -3.96 -13.81
N ALA A 345 -17.11 -4.99 -14.55
CA ALA A 345 -18.00 -6.03 -14.04
C ALA A 345 -17.41 -6.84 -12.86
N PHE A 346 -16.08 -6.88 -12.70
CA PHE A 346 -15.40 -7.62 -11.63
C PHE A 346 -14.98 -6.76 -10.44
N LEU A 347 -15.15 -5.43 -10.50
CA LEU A 347 -14.70 -4.52 -9.43
C LEU A 347 -15.51 -4.68 -8.16
N SER A 348 -16.83 -4.72 -8.25
CA SER A 348 -17.72 -4.85 -7.08
C SER A 348 -19.08 -5.42 -7.48
N PRO A 349 -19.14 -6.64 -8.06
CA PRO A 349 -20.41 -7.25 -8.41
C PRO A 349 -21.18 -7.72 -7.16
N GLU A 350 -22.50 -7.76 -7.24
CA GLU A 350 -23.33 -8.42 -6.22
C GLU A 350 -22.99 -9.91 -6.11
N SER A 351 -22.80 -10.57 -7.25
CA SER A 351 -22.32 -11.96 -7.35
C SER A 351 -21.14 -12.04 -8.31
N MET A 352 -20.02 -12.50 -7.82
CA MET A 352 -18.81 -12.73 -8.61
C MET A 352 -19.02 -13.88 -9.59
N LYS A 353 -19.73 -14.92 -9.17
CA LYS A 353 -20.11 -16.02 -10.08
C LYS A 353 -20.93 -15.51 -11.26
N ALA A 354 -21.95 -14.69 -11.01
CA ALA A 354 -22.78 -14.13 -12.09
C ALA A 354 -21.98 -13.23 -13.04
N ALA A 355 -20.99 -12.48 -12.54
CA ALA A 355 -20.08 -11.69 -13.37
C ALA A 355 -19.30 -12.58 -14.35
N PHE A 356 -18.79 -13.74 -13.90
CA PHE A 356 -18.16 -14.75 -14.80
C PHE A 356 -19.16 -15.33 -15.77
N ASP A 357 -20.33 -15.77 -15.33
CA ASP A 357 -21.37 -16.34 -16.21
C ASP A 357 -21.71 -15.37 -17.34
N ASN A 358 -21.86 -14.08 -17.04
CA ASN A 358 -22.11 -13.02 -18.00
C ASN A 358 -20.92 -12.78 -18.95
N ALA A 359 -19.70 -12.82 -18.47
CA ALA A 359 -18.49 -12.67 -19.30
C ALA A 359 -18.31 -13.81 -20.31
N PHE A 360 -18.92 -14.96 -20.04
CA PHE A 360 -18.94 -16.13 -20.91
C PHE A 360 -20.28 -16.35 -21.61
N ALA A 361 -21.24 -15.42 -21.47
CA ALA A 361 -22.51 -15.52 -22.19
C ALA A 361 -22.29 -15.52 -23.71
N GLY A 362 -22.83 -16.53 -24.38
CA GLY A 362 -22.67 -16.70 -25.83
C GLY A 362 -21.35 -17.32 -26.29
N LYS A 363 -20.40 -17.62 -25.37
CA LYS A 363 -19.20 -18.38 -25.71
C LYS A 363 -19.48 -19.90 -25.73
N ASN A 364 -18.77 -20.62 -26.58
CA ASN A 364 -18.90 -22.08 -26.70
C ASN A 364 -18.38 -22.80 -25.44
N LYS A 365 -17.41 -22.23 -24.73
CA LYS A 365 -16.82 -22.77 -23.52
C LYS A 365 -17.10 -21.82 -22.37
N LYS A 366 -17.65 -22.34 -21.28
CA LYS A 366 -17.94 -21.57 -20.07
C LYS A 366 -17.65 -22.41 -18.84
N PRO A 367 -17.32 -21.78 -17.69
CA PRO A 367 -17.12 -22.50 -16.43
C PRO A 367 -18.42 -23.20 -16.00
N HIS A 368 -18.32 -24.45 -15.54
CA HIS A 368 -19.45 -25.24 -15.04
C HIS A 368 -19.25 -25.71 -13.60
N LYS A 369 -18.03 -26.10 -13.26
CA LYS A 369 -17.65 -26.58 -11.93
C LYS A 369 -16.97 -25.46 -11.17
N GLU A 370 -16.98 -25.53 -9.85
CA GLU A 370 -16.25 -24.60 -9.00
C GLU A 370 -14.78 -24.47 -9.44
N SER A 371 -14.13 -25.60 -9.70
CA SER A 371 -12.72 -25.63 -10.17
C SER A 371 -12.50 -24.86 -11.48
N ASP A 372 -13.50 -24.83 -12.39
CA ASP A 372 -13.37 -24.12 -13.66
C ASP A 372 -13.34 -22.61 -13.46
N TYR A 373 -14.17 -22.07 -12.53
CA TYR A 373 -14.15 -20.64 -12.19
C TYR A 373 -12.80 -20.26 -11.61
N PHE A 374 -12.26 -21.03 -10.67
CA PHE A 374 -10.95 -20.73 -10.08
C PHE A 374 -9.81 -20.88 -11.10
N LYS A 375 -9.87 -21.89 -11.99
CA LYS A 375 -8.92 -22.03 -13.10
C LYS A 375 -8.95 -20.81 -14.00
N CYS A 376 -10.15 -20.39 -14.41
CA CYS A 376 -10.36 -19.19 -15.24
C CYS A 376 -9.76 -17.93 -14.56
N VAL A 377 -9.99 -17.74 -13.26
CA VAL A 377 -9.42 -16.60 -12.53
C VAL A 377 -7.90 -16.62 -12.57
N TYR A 378 -7.26 -17.75 -12.26
CA TYR A 378 -5.80 -17.83 -12.25
C TYR A 378 -5.18 -17.62 -13.63
N LEU A 379 -5.78 -18.18 -14.67
CA LEU A 379 -5.38 -17.94 -16.07
C LEU A 379 -5.54 -16.45 -16.45
N SER A 380 -6.68 -15.85 -16.10
CA SER A 380 -6.98 -14.44 -16.41
C SER A 380 -6.05 -13.48 -15.68
N LEU A 381 -5.70 -13.78 -14.42
CA LEU A 381 -4.72 -13.00 -13.67
C LEU A 381 -3.33 -13.10 -14.31
N ALA A 382 -2.87 -14.30 -14.64
CA ALA A 382 -1.57 -14.50 -15.28
C ALA A 382 -1.49 -13.79 -16.65
N ALA A 383 -2.55 -13.87 -17.48
CA ALA A 383 -2.64 -13.16 -18.74
C ALA A 383 -2.60 -11.63 -18.55
N SER A 384 -3.27 -11.12 -17.50
CA SER A 384 -3.27 -9.70 -17.15
C SER A 384 -1.88 -9.22 -16.70
N TYR A 385 -1.15 -10.03 -15.92
CA TYR A 385 0.22 -9.73 -15.53
C TYR A 385 1.17 -9.69 -16.74
N ALA A 386 1.05 -10.66 -17.66
CA ALA A 386 1.84 -10.68 -18.88
C ALA A 386 1.59 -9.45 -19.76
N LYS A 387 0.31 -9.05 -19.92
CA LYS A 387 -0.04 -7.82 -20.64
C LYS A 387 0.59 -6.60 -19.99
N ALA A 388 0.47 -6.45 -18.67
CA ALA A 388 1.02 -5.32 -17.95
C ALA A 388 2.56 -5.32 -17.97
N LEU A 389 3.22 -6.48 -17.90
CA LEU A 389 4.67 -6.58 -18.03
C LEU A 389 5.13 -6.11 -19.40
N LYS A 390 4.45 -6.49 -20.46
CA LYS A 390 4.76 -6.03 -21.82
C LYS A 390 4.59 -4.51 -21.95
N GLU A 391 3.49 -3.95 -21.45
CA GLU A 391 3.26 -2.49 -21.41
C GLU A 391 4.39 -1.77 -20.62
N LEU A 392 4.82 -2.34 -19.48
CA LEU A 392 5.92 -1.79 -18.69
C LEU A 392 7.22 -1.76 -19.49
N GLU A 393 7.56 -2.86 -20.17
CA GLU A 393 8.75 -2.94 -21.02
C GLU A 393 8.71 -1.93 -22.17
N GLU A 394 7.54 -1.77 -22.81
CA GLU A 394 7.34 -0.80 -23.90
C GLU A 394 7.49 0.64 -23.41
N ASN A 395 6.93 0.98 -22.23
CA ASN A 395 6.98 2.32 -21.67
C ASN A 395 8.36 2.70 -21.12
N THR A 396 9.10 1.73 -20.58
CA THR A 396 10.39 2.00 -19.90
C THR A 396 11.62 1.63 -20.70
N GLY A 397 11.48 0.79 -21.74
CA GLY A 397 12.59 0.20 -22.48
C GLY A 397 13.36 -0.87 -21.71
N ILE A 398 12.97 -1.18 -20.47
CA ILE A 398 13.62 -2.18 -19.62
C ILE A 398 13.08 -3.56 -19.97
N LYS A 399 13.97 -4.53 -20.18
CA LYS A 399 13.59 -5.93 -20.41
C LYS A 399 13.66 -6.71 -19.10
N ALA A 400 12.57 -7.41 -18.79
CA ALA A 400 12.51 -8.28 -17.64
C ALA A 400 13.28 -9.57 -17.87
N GLU A 401 14.13 -9.94 -16.92
CA GLU A 401 14.77 -11.27 -16.85
C GLU A 401 14.12 -12.12 -15.78
N GLU A 402 13.72 -11.50 -14.69
CA GLU A 402 13.00 -12.10 -13.58
C GLU A 402 11.79 -11.22 -13.19
N LEU A 403 10.76 -11.84 -12.62
CA LEU A 403 9.60 -11.16 -12.05
C LEU A 403 9.46 -11.54 -10.58
N TYR A 404 9.66 -10.58 -9.69
CA TYR A 404 9.56 -10.78 -8.25
C TYR A 404 8.12 -10.67 -7.76
N ILE A 405 7.61 -11.68 -7.05
CA ILE A 405 6.25 -11.67 -6.49
C ILE A 405 6.33 -11.71 -4.96
N VAL A 406 5.71 -10.72 -4.31
CA VAL A 406 5.59 -10.61 -2.84
C VAL A 406 4.13 -10.57 -2.40
N GLY A 407 3.89 -10.64 -1.10
CA GLY A 407 2.55 -10.60 -0.52
C GLY A 407 1.88 -11.96 -0.44
N GLY A 408 0.57 -11.97 -0.12
CA GLY A 408 -0.19 -13.19 0.11
C GLY A 408 -0.27 -14.12 -1.10
N GLY A 409 -0.38 -13.54 -2.31
CA GLY A 409 -0.43 -14.27 -3.57
C GLY A 409 0.85 -15.01 -3.92
N ALA A 410 2.02 -14.58 -3.40
CA ALA A 410 3.29 -15.27 -3.61
C ALA A 410 3.29 -16.73 -3.09
N LYS A 411 2.38 -17.05 -2.17
CA LYS A 411 2.20 -18.41 -1.63
C LYS A 411 1.47 -19.34 -2.61
N ASN A 412 0.79 -18.80 -3.63
CA ASN A 412 0.06 -19.58 -4.61
C ASN A 412 0.99 -20.06 -5.74
N LYS A 413 1.54 -21.24 -5.58
CA LYS A 413 2.49 -21.83 -6.53
C LYS A 413 1.91 -22.03 -7.92
N PHE A 414 0.60 -22.33 -8.02
CA PHE A 414 -0.07 -22.51 -9.29
C PHE A 414 -0.18 -21.21 -10.08
N LEU A 415 -0.61 -20.11 -9.42
CA LEU A 415 -0.64 -18.79 -10.05
C LEU A 415 0.78 -18.32 -10.44
N ASN A 416 1.78 -18.57 -9.59
CA ASN A 416 3.16 -18.22 -9.90
C ASN A 416 3.67 -18.94 -11.16
N LYS A 417 3.37 -20.25 -11.28
CA LYS A 417 3.73 -21.02 -12.47
C LYS A 417 3.01 -20.48 -13.72
N LEU A 418 1.72 -20.24 -13.66
CA LEU A 418 0.97 -19.64 -14.78
C LEU A 418 1.54 -18.26 -15.15
N THR A 419 1.91 -17.45 -14.16
CA THR A 419 2.54 -16.15 -14.40
C THR A 419 3.88 -16.30 -15.13
N GLU A 420 4.71 -17.26 -14.74
CA GLU A 420 5.97 -17.58 -15.42
C GLU A 420 5.71 -18.02 -16.89
N ASP A 421 4.74 -18.93 -17.09
CA ASP A 421 4.39 -19.44 -18.40
C ASP A 421 3.85 -18.33 -19.34
N PHE A 422 3.01 -17.42 -18.82
CA PHE A 422 2.41 -16.34 -19.62
C PHE A 422 3.37 -15.16 -19.85
N CYS A 423 4.18 -14.81 -18.86
CA CYS A 423 5.15 -13.70 -18.96
C CYS A 423 6.41 -14.10 -19.75
N GLY A 424 6.74 -15.38 -19.79
CA GLY A 424 7.97 -15.87 -20.44
C GLY A 424 9.25 -15.50 -19.71
N VAL A 425 9.16 -15.11 -18.42
CA VAL A 425 10.28 -14.74 -17.57
C VAL A 425 10.22 -15.53 -16.27
N LYS A 426 11.37 -15.79 -15.66
CA LYS A 426 11.46 -16.53 -14.40
C LYS A 426 10.72 -15.79 -13.27
N VAL A 427 9.83 -16.48 -12.55
CA VAL A 427 9.13 -15.94 -11.38
C VAL A 427 9.90 -16.27 -10.10
N VAL A 428 10.25 -15.22 -9.34
CA VAL A 428 10.89 -15.32 -8.02
C VAL A 428 9.84 -14.96 -6.96
N ALA A 429 9.15 -15.98 -6.44
CA ALA A 429 8.14 -15.78 -5.41
C ALA A 429 8.77 -15.71 -4.02
N LEU A 430 8.59 -14.59 -3.34
CA LEU A 430 9.09 -14.31 -2.00
C LEU A 430 7.91 -14.25 -1.02
N PRO A 431 7.54 -15.34 -0.35
CA PRO A 431 6.41 -15.39 0.59
C PRO A 431 6.80 -14.76 1.93
N ILE A 432 7.29 -13.53 1.89
CA ILE A 432 7.78 -12.76 3.02
C ILE A 432 6.75 -11.69 3.43
N GLU A 433 6.88 -11.20 4.65
CA GLU A 433 6.16 -10.03 5.15
C GLU A 433 6.85 -8.75 4.63
N ALA A 434 6.76 -8.54 3.31
CA ALA A 434 7.56 -7.55 2.58
C ALA A 434 7.41 -6.13 3.14
N THR A 435 6.17 -5.72 3.50
CA THR A 435 5.89 -4.41 4.09
C THR A 435 6.69 -4.19 5.38
N ALA A 436 6.59 -5.12 6.32
CA ALA A 436 7.31 -5.02 7.58
C ALA A 436 8.83 -5.10 7.39
N ILE A 437 9.31 -5.92 6.45
CA ILE A 437 10.74 -6.01 6.13
C ILE A 437 11.25 -4.69 5.56
N GLY A 438 10.53 -4.04 4.65
CA GLY A 438 10.93 -2.75 4.09
C GLY A 438 10.94 -1.63 5.13
N ASN A 439 9.92 -1.59 5.98
CA ASN A 439 9.86 -0.68 7.12
C ASN A 439 11.09 -0.87 8.04
N LEU A 440 11.36 -2.11 8.46
CA LEU A 440 12.51 -2.46 9.30
C LEU A 440 13.85 -2.17 8.63
N LYS A 441 13.98 -2.44 7.33
CA LYS A 441 15.19 -2.17 6.55
C LYS A 441 15.59 -0.70 6.65
N ILE A 442 14.65 0.21 6.43
CA ILE A 442 14.88 1.67 6.52
C ILE A 442 15.39 2.05 7.92
N GLN A 443 14.78 1.52 8.97
CA GLN A 443 15.19 1.77 10.35
C GLN A 443 16.59 1.22 10.65
N ILE A 444 16.90 0.00 10.18
CA ILE A 444 18.20 -0.66 10.37
C ILE A 444 19.31 0.09 9.63
N GLU A 445 19.06 0.48 8.37
CA GLU A 445 20.04 1.22 7.55
C GLU A 445 20.35 2.59 8.16
N ARG A 446 19.33 3.29 8.65
CA ARG A 446 19.51 4.53 9.41
C ARG A 446 20.36 4.31 10.67
N GLY A 447 20.17 3.23 11.39
CA GLY A 447 20.93 2.92 12.61
C GLY A 447 22.40 2.57 12.36
N LYS A 448 22.81 2.35 11.09
CA LYS A 448 24.19 2.11 10.66
C LYS A 448 24.90 3.39 10.17
N ALA A 449 24.16 4.40 9.75
CA ALA A 449 24.67 5.69 9.28
C ALA A 449 25.01 6.60 10.45
#